data_9bf458bf8d2fc32d804ce68e5f773547
#
_entry.id   9bf458bf8d2fc32d804ce68e5f773547
#
_cell.length_a   1.000
_cell.length_b   1.000
_cell.length_c   1.000
_cell.angle_alpha   90.00
_cell.angle_beta   90.00
_cell.angle_gamma   90.00
#
_symmetry.space_group_name_H-M   'P 1'
#
loop_
_entity.id
_entity.type
_entity.pdbx_description
1 polymer ?
#
loop_
_entity_poly.entity_id
_entity_poly.type
_entity_poly.pdbx_seq_one_letter_code
_entity_poly.pdbx_strand_id
1 'polypeptide(L)'
;MNNSTSHSLAVKTPLSRLYLALFSAPLLLLSPADFARAADAIFDGDSRITETLGYTGDVYVGRNQRGNLLIDNGKITAYNINIGRLFDGQIYESVVTVRGPNAELNAVNDQYVLRGDLNLGLGTLRVEEGALASAKEIVVGTTRGYDSHLIATGAGSRVTS
;
A
#
# COMPACT_ATOMS: atom_id res chain seq x y z
N MET A 1 -79.56 45.24 10.09
CA MET A 1 -79.46 43.82 10.39
C MET A 1 -78.88 43.13 9.19
N ASN A 2 -77.57 42.99 9.14
CA ASN A 2 -76.90 42.39 7.99
C ASN A 2 -76.22 41.13 8.49
N ASN A 3 -76.72 39.99 8.07
CA ASN A 3 -76.09 38.70 8.26
C ASN A 3 -75.00 38.51 7.17
N SER A 4 -73.78 38.48 7.58
CA SER A 4 -72.65 38.12 6.73
C SER A 4 -72.29 36.64 6.98
N THR A 5 -72.67 35.81 6.03
CA THR A 5 -72.26 34.38 6.03
C THR A 5 -70.94 34.25 5.36
N SER A 6 -69.90 33.89 6.15
CA SER A 6 -68.55 33.55 5.65
C SER A 6 -68.55 32.09 5.18
N HIS A 7 -68.39 31.87 3.89
CA HIS A 7 -68.06 30.54 3.33
C HIS A 7 -66.57 30.25 3.43
N SER A 8 -66.24 29.27 4.26
CA SER A 8 -64.91 28.68 4.30
C SER A 8 -64.74 27.66 3.17
N LEU A 9 -63.94 27.98 2.21
CA LEU A 9 -63.47 27.03 1.16
C LEU A 9 -62.31 26.18 1.69
N ALA A 10 -62.63 24.93 2.03
CA ALA A 10 -61.62 23.94 2.33
C ALA A 10 -61.02 23.43 1.02
N VAL A 11 -59.81 23.86 0.73
CA VAL A 11 -59.02 23.30 -0.35
C VAL A 11 -58.41 21.98 0.13
N LYS A 12 -58.96 20.87 -0.36
CA LYS A 12 -58.36 19.54 -0.21
C LYS A 12 -57.25 19.41 -1.25
N THR A 13 -55.98 19.55 -0.83
CA THR A 13 -54.84 19.16 -1.62
C THR A 13 -54.72 17.64 -1.62
N PRO A 14 -54.65 16.98 -2.79
CA PRO A 14 -54.37 15.54 -2.82
C PRO A 14 -52.93 15.31 -2.42
N LEU A 15 -52.71 14.47 -1.41
CA LEU A 15 -51.41 13.92 -1.06
C LEU A 15 -50.90 13.13 -2.26
N SER A 16 -50.07 13.78 -3.07
CA SER A 16 -49.24 13.11 -4.05
C SER A 16 -48.29 12.17 -3.32
N ARG A 17 -48.54 10.88 -3.49
CA ARG A 17 -47.62 9.83 -3.02
C ARG A 17 -46.26 10.03 -3.71
N LEU A 18 -45.32 10.58 -2.98
CA LEU A 18 -43.94 10.61 -3.37
C LEU A 18 -43.41 9.17 -3.29
N TYR A 19 -43.40 8.50 -4.45
CA TYR A 19 -42.71 7.23 -4.59
C TYR A 19 -41.20 7.52 -4.48
N LEU A 20 -40.68 7.30 -3.30
CA LEU A 20 -39.21 7.24 -3.10
C LEU A 20 -38.75 5.96 -3.78
N ALA A 21 -38.36 6.06 -5.06
CA ALA A 21 -37.65 5.02 -5.75
C ALA A 21 -36.27 4.92 -5.07
N LEU A 22 -36.14 4.00 -4.13
CA LEU A 22 -34.83 3.52 -3.70
C LEU A 22 -34.15 2.88 -4.93
N PHE A 23 -33.36 3.67 -5.61
CA PHE A 23 -32.33 3.11 -6.50
C PHE A 23 -31.35 2.33 -5.61
N SER A 24 -31.58 1.04 -5.51
CA SER A 24 -30.55 0.11 -5.08
C SER A 24 -29.50 0.08 -6.21
N ALA A 25 -28.64 1.09 -6.24
CA ALA A 25 -27.40 0.97 -6.99
C ALA A 25 -26.67 -0.25 -6.39
N PRO A 26 -26.26 -1.21 -7.21
CA PRO A 26 -25.41 -2.28 -6.71
C PRO A 26 -24.21 -1.58 -6.09
N LEU A 27 -24.02 -1.77 -4.79
CA LEU A 27 -22.79 -1.41 -4.12
C LEU A 27 -21.74 -2.28 -4.80
N LEU A 28 -21.03 -1.72 -5.77
CA LEU A 28 -19.84 -2.31 -6.31
C LEU A 28 -18.92 -2.47 -5.10
N LEU A 29 -18.90 -3.66 -4.55
CA LEU A 29 -17.86 -4.12 -3.64
C LEU A 29 -16.57 -4.09 -4.47
N LEU A 30 -15.94 -2.92 -4.54
CA LEU A 30 -14.57 -2.80 -4.97
C LEU A 30 -13.78 -3.75 -4.07
N SER A 31 -13.27 -4.79 -4.68
CA SER A 31 -12.38 -5.72 -4.01
C SER A 31 -11.27 -4.90 -3.33
N PRO A 32 -10.96 -5.12 -2.06
CA PRO A 32 -9.89 -4.37 -1.37
C PRO A 32 -8.51 -4.55 -2.01
N ALA A 33 -8.41 -5.30 -3.11
CA ALA A 33 -7.17 -5.65 -3.78
C ALA A 33 -6.62 -4.59 -4.75
N ASP A 34 -7.34 -3.50 -5.05
CA ASP A 34 -6.95 -2.58 -6.14
C ASP A 34 -6.76 -1.12 -5.71
N PHE A 35 -6.34 -0.86 -4.49
CA PHE A 35 -5.81 0.47 -4.19
C PHE A 35 -4.35 0.57 -4.62
N ALA A 36 -4.12 0.70 -5.93
CA ALA A 36 -2.86 1.22 -6.40
C ALA A 36 -2.71 2.64 -5.86
N ARG A 37 -1.88 2.81 -4.85
CA ARG A 37 -1.50 4.14 -4.38
C ARG A 37 -0.60 4.74 -5.45
N ALA A 38 -1.10 5.73 -6.18
CA ALA A 38 -0.31 6.45 -7.15
C ALA A 38 0.75 7.26 -6.40
N ALA A 39 2.02 7.02 -6.67
CA ALA A 39 3.21 7.72 -6.26
C ALA A 39 4.17 6.86 -5.40
N ASP A 40 5.33 7.42 -5.10
CA ASP A 40 6.31 6.82 -4.22
C ASP A 40 5.77 6.69 -2.78
N ALA A 41 6.18 5.64 -2.09
CA ALA A 41 5.91 5.46 -0.67
C ALA A 41 7.20 5.59 0.14
N ILE A 42 7.11 6.25 1.27
CA ILE A 42 8.23 6.42 2.20
C ILE A 42 7.84 5.85 3.55
N PHE A 43 8.64 4.89 4.02
CA PHE A 43 8.52 4.29 5.35
C PHE A 43 9.72 4.73 6.19
N ASP A 44 9.53 5.82 6.90
CA ASP A 44 10.47 6.35 7.87
C ASP A 44 9.98 6.04 9.29
N GLY A 45 10.87 5.62 10.19
CA GLY A 45 10.49 5.12 11.50
C GLY A 45 9.90 3.71 11.48
N ASP A 46 9.12 3.35 12.50
CA ASP A 46 8.52 2.03 12.64
C ASP A 46 7.18 1.95 11.92
N SER A 47 7.05 0.96 11.06
CA SER A 47 5.83 0.70 10.27
C SER A 47 5.51 -0.78 10.23
N ARG A 48 4.22 -1.14 10.25
CA ARG A 48 3.74 -2.52 10.12
C ARG A 48 2.64 -2.60 9.07
N ILE A 49 2.76 -3.55 8.16
CA ILE A 49 1.81 -3.82 7.09
C ILE A 49 1.28 -5.24 7.26
N THR A 50 -0.04 -5.36 7.37
CA THR A 50 -0.78 -6.63 7.48
C THR A 50 -1.79 -6.81 6.33
N GLU A 51 -1.83 -5.85 5.42
CA GLU A 51 -2.72 -5.79 4.26
C GLU A 51 -1.94 -5.83 2.94
N THR A 52 -2.65 -5.87 1.82
CA THR A 52 -2.04 -5.79 0.49
C THR A 52 -1.99 -4.33 0.05
N LEU A 53 -0.80 -3.84 -0.26
CA LEU A 53 -0.55 -2.49 -0.77
C LEU A 53 0.16 -2.55 -2.11
N GLY A 54 -0.37 -1.86 -3.11
CA GLY A 54 0.24 -1.67 -4.41
C GLY A 54 0.65 -0.22 -4.62
N TYR A 55 1.87 0.01 -5.08
CA TYR A 55 2.39 1.33 -5.43
C TYR A 55 2.80 1.36 -6.90
N THR A 56 2.43 2.40 -7.61
CA THR A 56 2.82 2.65 -9.01
C THR A 56 4.11 3.48 -9.10
N GLY A 57 4.82 3.64 -8.01
CA GLY A 57 6.10 4.32 -7.88
C GLY A 57 7.08 3.45 -7.11
N ASP A 58 8.12 4.09 -6.59
CA ASP A 58 9.14 3.44 -5.79
C ASP A 58 8.75 3.41 -4.31
N VAL A 59 9.16 2.37 -3.61
CA VAL A 59 9.09 2.28 -2.15
C VAL A 59 10.48 2.58 -1.57
N TYR A 60 10.52 3.47 -0.60
CA TYR A 60 11.72 3.82 0.16
C TYR A 60 11.52 3.45 1.63
N VAL A 61 12.45 2.70 2.19
CA VAL A 61 12.50 2.43 3.62
C VAL A 61 13.76 3.12 4.17
N GLY A 62 13.54 4.16 4.98
CA GLY A 62 14.62 4.97 5.52
C GLY A 62 15.17 6.00 4.52
N ARG A 63 14.32 6.83 3.98
CA ARG A 63 14.71 7.92 3.04
C ARG A 63 15.18 9.18 3.76
N ASN A 64 14.42 9.63 4.77
CA ASN A 64 14.67 10.88 5.49
C ASN A 64 15.17 10.65 6.92
N GLN A 65 14.99 9.45 7.43
CA GLN A 65 15.48 8.96 8.71
C GLN A 65 15.49 7.43 8.70
N ARG A 66 16.01 6.80 9.75
CA ARG A 66 15.99 5.33 9.88
C ARG A 66 14.57 4.79 9.66
N GLY A 67 14.45 3.76 8.84
CA GLY A 67 13.22 3.03 8.57
C GLY A 67 13.25 1.61 9.13
N ASN A 68 12.14 1.19 9.74
CA ASN A 68 11.94 -0.19 10.20
C ASN A 68 10.55 -0.65 9.75
N LEU A 69 10.50 -1.46 8.70
CA LEU A 69 9.26 -1.92 8.10
C LEU A 69 9.06 -3.41 8.36
N LEU A 70 7.97 -3.76 9.03
CA LEU A 70 7.51 -5.12 9.19
C LEU A 70 6.32 -5.39 8.27
N ILE A 71 6.47 -6.33 7.34
CA ILE A 71 5.38 -6.90 6.54
C ILE A 71 5.02 -8.24 7.17
N ASP A 72 3.90 -8.28 7.88
CA ASP A 72 3.46 -9.42 8.69
C ASP A 72 2.20 -10.04 8.08
N ASN A 73 2.37 -11.09 7.28
CA ASN A 73 1.33 -11.68 6.44
C ASN A 73 0.65 -10.70 5.46
N GLY A 74 1.23 -9.53 5.27
CA GLY A 74 0.81 -8.52 4.30
C GLY A 74 1.59 -8.61 3.00
N LYS A 75 1.25 -7.73 2.04
CA LYS A 75 1.95 -7.68 0.74
C LYS A 75 2.26 -6.25 0.36
N ILE A 76 3.45 -6.04 -0.18
CA ILE A 76 3.83 -4.79 -0.85
C ILE A 76 4.28 -5.12 -2.27
N THR A 77 3.71 -4.37 -3.22
CA THR A 77 4.12 -4.39 -4.63
C THR A 77 4.48 -2.98 -5.06
N ALA A 78 5.63 -2.79 -5.69
CA ALA A 78 6.13 -1.49 -6.13
C ALA A 78 7.00 -1.62 -7.38
N TYR A 79 7.34 -0.51 -8.05
CA TYR A 79 8.29 -0.56 -9.17
C TYR A 79 9.69 -0.89 -8.71
N ASN A 80 10.24 -0.11 -7.80
CA ASN A 80 11.49 -0.44 -7.13
C ASN A 80 11.31 -0.37 -5.61
N ILE A 81 12.15 -1.09 -4.91
CA ILE A 81 12.18 -1.09 -3.45
C ILE A 81 13.60 -0.74 -3.02
N ASN A 82 13.72 0.34 -2.27
CA ASN A 82 14.99 0.88 -1.83
C ASN A 82 15.06 0.86 -0.30
N ILE A 83 16.01 0.11 0.26
CA ILE A 83 16.19 -0.08 1.70
C ILE A 83 17.52 0.55 2.11
N GLY A 84 17.47 1.62 2.92
CA GLY A 84 18.66 2.33 3.39
C GLY A 84 19.53 2.89 2.24
N ARG A 85 18.89 3.39 1.18
CA ARG A 85 19.62 3.93 0.03
C ARG A 85 20.10 5.36 0.30
N LEU A 86 21.29 5.69 -0.22
CA LEU A 86 21.80 7.06 -0.22
C LEU A 86 20.84 7.99 -0.98
N PHE A 87 20.37 9.03 -0.31
CA PHE A 87 19.51 10.05 -0.89
C PHE A 87 19.97 11.44 -0.41
N ASP A 88 20.18 12.35 -1.34
CA ASP A 88 20.66 13.73 -1.05
C ASP A 88 21.88 13.79 -0.11
N GLY A 89 22.83 12.87 -0.27
CA GLY A 89 24.02 12.77 0.57
C GLY A 89 23.80 12.19 1.96
N GLN A 90 22.58 11.80 2.29
CA GLN A 90 22.24 11.15 3.55
C GLN A 90 21.96 9.66 3.33
N ILE A 91 22.33 8.83 4.28
CA ILE A 91 22.00 7.41 4.31
C ILE A 91 21.62 7.01 5.72
N TYR A 92 20.57 6.22 5.84
CA TYR A 92 20.08 5.76 7.13
C TYR A 92 20.02 4.25 7.15
N GLU A 93 20.58 3.65 8.20
CA GLU A 93 20.42 2.21 8.44
C GLU A 93 18.94 1.86 8.55
N SER A 94 18.52 0.90 7.75
CA SER A 94 17.11 0.55 7.65
C SER A 94 16.90 -0.95 7.62
N VAL A 95 15.77 -1.40 8.17
CA VAL A 95 15.46 -2.83 8.24
C VAL A 95 14.07 -3.07 7.63
N VAL A 96 13.98 -4.07 6.78
CA VAL A 96 12.72 -4.62 6.31
C VAL A 96 12.64 -6.08 6.75
N THR A 97 11.55 -6.44 7.41
CA THR A 97 11.26 -7.83 7.75
C THR A 97 9.97 -8.23 7.05
N VAL A 98 10.04 -9.28 6.24
CA VAL A 98 8.89 -9.92 5.59
C VAL A 98 8.68 -11.26 6.28
N ARG A 99 7.55 -11.41 6.96
CA ARG A 99 7.31 -12.54 7.85
C ARG A 99 5.92 -13.16 7.67
N GLY A 100 5.90 -14.47 7.67
CA GLY A 100 4.69 -15.29 7.58
C GLY A 100 4.41 -15.82 6.17
N PRO A 101 3.66 -16.92 6.06
CA PRO A 101 3.51 -17.68 4.81
C PRO A 101 2.76 -16.92 3.69
N ASN A 102 2.06 -15.85 4.04
CA ASN A 102 1.35 -15.00 3.09
C ASN A 102 2.03 -13.65 2.86
N ALA A 103 3.17 -13.40 3.52
CA ALA A 103 3.89 -12.14 3.38
C ALA A 103 4.69 -12.10 2.09
N GLU A 104 4.58 -10.98 1.36
CA GLU A 104 5.27 -10.78 0.10
C GLU A 104 5.82 -9.36 -0.02
N LEU A 105 7.02 -9.25 -0.55
CA LEU A 105 7.66 -8.00 -0.96
C LEU A 105 8.08 -8.13 -2.42
N ASN A 106 7.36 -7.47 -3.32
CA ASN A 106 7.56 -7.64 -4.75
C ASN A 106 7.96 -6.33 -5.43
N ALA A 107 9.17 -6.30 -6.00
CA ALA A 107 9.56 -5.28 -6.95
C ALA A 107 9.18 -5.77 -8.36
N VAL A 108 8.13 -5.18 -8.93
CA VAL A 108 7.58 -5.65 -10.20
C VAL A 108 8.20 -4.94 -11.40
N ASN A 109 8.57 -5.74 -12.38
CA ASN A 109 8.95 -5.22 -13.67
C ASN A 109 7.69 -4.71 -14.40
N ASP A 110 7.54 -3.39 -14.53
CA ASP A 110 6.62 -2.84 -15.52
C ASP A 110 7.25 -3.02 -16.90
N GLN A 111 6.52 -3.72 -17.77
CA GLN A 111 6.94 -3.98 -19.15
C GLN A 111 7.29 -2.72 -19.95
N TYR A 112 6.85 -1.54 -19.51
CA TYR A 112 7.11 -0.26 -20.16
C TYR A 112 8.34 0.47 -19.61
N VAL A 113 8.75 0.21 -18.36
CA VAL A 113 9.77 1.02 -17.67
C VAL A 113 11.02 0.22 -17.31
N LEU A 114 11.05 -1.09 -17.52
CA LEU A 114 12.18 -1.99 -17.21
C LEU A 114 12.67 -1.86 -15.75
N ARG A 115 11.76 -1.49 -14.83
CA ARG A 115 12.01 -1.39 -13.39
C ARG A 115 11.69 -2.72 -12.71
N GLY A 116 11.98 -2.83 -11.47
CA GLY A 116 11.75 -4.05 -10.69
C GLY A 116 12.93 -4.41 -9.82
N ASP A 117 13.65 -3.38 -9.34
CA ASP A 117 14.86 -3.58 -8.57
C ASP A 117 14.58 -3.54 -7.07
N LEU A 118 15.20 -4.44 -6.35
CA LEU A 118 15.28 -4.44 -4.91
C LEU A 118 16.71 -4.05 -4.51
N ASN A 119 16.86 -2.84 -4.00
CA ASN A 119 18.15 -2.22 -3.70
C ASN A 119 18.36 -2.13 -2.19
N LEU A 120 19.47 -2.71 -1.69
CA LEU A 120 19.92 -2.57 -0.33
C LEU A 120 21.18 -1.69 -0.30
N GLY A 121 21.06 -0.50 0.30
CA GLY A 121 22.19 0.43 0.50
C GLY A 121 22.89 0.19 1.84
N LEU A 122 22.48 0.87 2.90
CA LEU A 122 22.78 0.56 4.29
C LEU A 122 21.55 -0.08 4.91
N GLY A 123 21.32 -1.36 4.65
CA GLY A 123 20.07 -1.97 5.03
C GLY A 123 20.09 -3.47 5.18
N THR A 124 19.14 -3.95 5.94
CA THR A 124 18.89 -5.38 6.13
C THR A 124 17.51 -5.75 5.61
N LEU A 125 17.42 -6.72 4.71
CA LEU A 125 16.20 -7.41 4.36
C LEU A 125 16.20 -8.79 5.02
N ARG A 126 15.18 -9.06 5.81
CA ARG A 126 14.91 -10.39 6.41
C ARG A 126 13.65 -10.97 5.79
N VAL A 127 13.72 -12.22 5.35
CA VAL A 127 12.59 -12.98 4.80
C VAL A 127 12.43 -14.22 5.67
N GLU A 128 11.34 -14.31 6.40
CA GLU A 128 11.18 -15.25 7.51
C GLU A 128 9.84 -15.99 7.44
N GLU A 129 9.79 -17.18 8.04
CA GLU A 129 8.55 -17.94 8.27
C GLU A 129 7.72 -18.20 7.00
N GLY A 130 8.36 -18.55 5.90
CA GLY A 130 7.70 -18.89 4.64
C GLY A 130 7.37 -17.72 3.73
N ALA A 131 7.81 -16.51 4.07
CA ALA A 131 7.61 -15.31 3.27
C ALA A 131 8.37 -15.32 1.93
N LEU A 132 7.97 -14.43 1.03
CA LEU A 132 8.58 -14.24 -0.28
C LEU A 132 9.07 -12.80 -0.46
N ALA A 133 10.30 -12.63 -0.94
CA ALA A 133 10.75 -11.40 -1.57
C ALA A 133 11.12 -11.70 -3.03
N SER A 134 10.63 -10.90 -3.96
CA SER A 134 10.93 -11.06 -5.39
C SER A 134 11.21 -9.73 -6.07
N ALA A 135 12.11 -9.78 -7.06
CA ALA A 135 12.47 -8.63 -7.88
C ALA A 135 13.01 -9.11 -9.22
N LYS A 136 13.07 -8.24 -10.22
CA LYS A 136 13.79 -8.50 -11.47
C LYS A 136 15.30 -8.54 -11.22
N GLU A 137 15.78 -7.64 -10.38
CA GLU A 137 17.17 -7.56 -9.96
C GLU A 137 17.24 -7.28 -8.46
N ILE A 138 18.16 -7.95 -7.77
CA ILE A 138 18.42 -7.74 -6.35
C ILE A 138 19.86 -7.29 -6.21
N VAL A 139 20.04 -6.06 -5.75
CA VAL A 139 21.36 -5.46 -5.56
C VAL A 139 21.62 -5.24 -4.08
N VAL A 140 22.63 -5.93 -3.55
CA VAL A 140 23.05 -5.82 -2.16
C VAL A 140 24.35 -5.04 -2.10
N GLY A 141 24.41 -3.99 -1.27
CA GLY A 141 25.57 -3.13 -1.14
C GLY A 141 25.63 -2.05 -2.22
N THR A 142 24.53 -1.40 -2.52
CA THR A 142 24.46 -0.32 -3.53
C THR A 142 25.29 0.91 -3.15
N THR A 143 25.65 1.05 -1.88
CA THR A 143 26.41 2.20 -1.38
C THR A 143 27.78 1.73 -0.87
N ARG A 144 28.85 2.22 -1.50
CA ARG A 144 30.22 1.85 -1.15
C ARG A 144 30.56 2.26 0.28
N GLY A 145 31.15 1.31 1.01
CA GLY A 145 31.63 1.53 2.39
C GLY A 145 30.56 1.30 3.47
N TYR A 146 29.41 0.73 3.10
CA TYR A 146 28.34 0.38 4.03
C TYR A 146 27.97 -1.10 3.92
N ASP A 147 27.62 -1.70 5.04
CA ASP A 147 27.21 -3.10 5.10
C ASP A 147 25.71 -3.24 4.80
N SER A 148 25.42 -4.24 3.99
CA SER A 148 24.03 -4.60 3.64
C SER A 148 23.84 -6.09 3.79
N HIS A 149 22.67 -6.48 4.28
CA HIS A 149 22.39 -7.88 4.58
C HIS A 149 21.09 -8.33 3.93
N LEU A 150 21.15 -9.47 3.24
CA LEU A 150 20.00 -10.21 2.75
C LEU A 150 19.95 -11.55 3.48
N ILE A 151 18.90 -11.78 4.25
CA ILE A 151 18.78 -12.94 5.14
C ILE A 151 17.45 -13.64 4.84
N ALA A 152 17.49 -14.90 4.47
CA ALA A 152 16.30 -15.75 4.35
C ALA A 152 16.38 -16.89 5.37
N THR A 153 15.41 -17.00 6.26
CA THR A 153 15.39 -18.00 7.34
C THR A 153 13.99 -18.60 7.53
N GLY A 154 13.96 -19.82 8.02
CA GLY A 154 12.72 -20.58 8.24
C GLY A 154 12.25 -21.34 6.99
N ALA A 155 11.46 -22.38 7.23
CA ALA A 155 10.99 -23.26 6.16
C ALA A 155 10.05 -22.47 5.20
N GLY A 156 10.30 -22.62 3.90
CA GLY A 156 9.49 -22.00 2.85
C GLY A 156 9.87 -20.53 2.52
N SER A 157 10.74 -19.88 3.30
CA SER A 157 11.20 -18.53 3.00
C SER A 157 12.02 -18.49 1.72
N ARG A 158 11.73 -17.53 0.84
CA ARG A 158 12.35 -17.44 -0.48
C ARG A 158 12.69 -16.02 -0.88
N VAL A 159 13.80 -15.88 -1.57
CA VAL A 159 14.20 -14.68 -2.30
C VAL A 159 14.45 -15.09 -3.74
N THR A 160 13.83 -14.40 -4.68
CA THR A 160 13.89 -14.73 -6.11
C THR A 160 14.15 -13.50 -6.97
N SER A 161 14.92 -13.68 -8.03
CA SER A 161 15.19 -12.68 -9.05
C SER A 161 15.04 -13.28 -10.45
#